data_e497b7c05bcc00d26410b8691fc82b53
#
_entry.id   e497b7c05bcc00d26410b8691fc82b53
#
_cell.length_a   1.000
_cell.length_b   1.000
_cell.length_c   1.000
_cell.angle_alpha   90.00
_cell.angle_beta   90.00
_cell.angle_gamma   90.00
#
_symmetry.space_group_name_H-M   'P 1'
#
loop_
_entity.id
_entity.type
_entity.pdbx_description
1 polymer ?
#
loop_
_entity_poly.entity_id
_entity_poly.type
_entity_poly.pdbx_seq_one_letter_code
_entity_poly.pdbx_strand_id
1 'polypeptide(L)'
;MIIGNDFEAIMYIRNYQKSDLKSIIFLFRETVHSVNSKDYTQEQVKIWAPENIDEKSWHLSLLSHYTLVAIDKEKIVGFVDLDKNYVDRLYVAKDYQRQKIATRLMDKIENYAKKQGQISLYSHVSITAKKFFLDRGYIVNKEQYVEKQNILFKNYVMEKFL
;
A
#
# COMPACT_ATOMS: atom_id res chain seq x y z
N MET A 1 -28.30 19.25 -29.14
CA MET A 1 -27.03 18.57 -28.99
C MET A 1 -26.63 18.71 -27.53
N ILE A 2 -26.82 17.67 -26.74
CA ILE A 2 -26.44 17.67 -25.33
C ILE A 2 -24.98 17.25 -25.31
N ILE A 3 -24.08 18.20 -25.07
CA ILE A 3 -22.70 17.87 -24.73
C ILE A 3 -22.76 17.50 -23.27
N GLY A 4 -22.87 16.20 -23.00
CA GLY A 4 -22.64 15.68 -21.66
C GLY A 4 -21.19 15.97 -21.28
N ASN A 5 -20.99 16.94 -20.42
CA ASN A 5 -19.72 17.11 -19.73
C ASN A 5 -19.63 15.99 -18.67
N ASP A 6 -19.44 14.78 -19.13
CA ASP A 6 -18.90 13.72 -18.29
C ASP A 6 -17.40 13.98 -18.16
N PHE A 7 -17.05 15.02 -17.39
CA PHE A 7 -15.76 15.03 -16.75
C PHE A 7 -15.81 13.92 -15.69
N GLU A 8 -15.57 12.68 -16.12
CA GLU A 8 -15.15 11.65 -15.19
C GLU A 8 -13.92 12.21 -14.50
N ALA A 9 -14.03 12.41 -13.18
CA ALA A 9 -12.91 12.85 -12.38
C ALA A 9 -11.82 11.80 -12.53
N ILE A 10 -10.77 12.12 -13.32
CA ILE A 10 -9.66 11.20 -13.59
C ILE A 10 -8.94 10.95 -12.25
N MET A 11 -8.73 9.68 -11.90
CA MET A 11 -7.94 9.29 -10.74
C MET A 11 -6.54 9.93 -10.85
N TYR A 12 -6.10 10.59 -9.80
CA TYR A 12 -4.79 11.21 -9.74
C TYR A 12 -4.04 10.84 -8.45
N ILE A 13 -2.73 11.02 -8.47
CA ILE A 13 -1.84 10.70 -7.36
C ILE A 13 -1.17 11.98 -6.88
N ARG A 14 -1.15 12.19 -5.57
CA ARG A 14 -0.46 13.31 -4.93
C ARG A 14 0.23 12.88 -3.64
N ASN A 15 1.05 13.76 -3.11
CA ASN A 15 1.71 13.54 -1.82
C ASN A 15 0.70 13.53 -0.68
N TYR A 16 1.04 12.79 0.37
CA TYR A 16 0.29 12.72 1.62
C TYR A 16 0.22 14.10 2.30
N GLN A 17 -0.92 14.38 2.90
CA GLN A 17 -1.13 15.53 3.82
C GLN A 17 -1.82 15.02 5.09
N LYS A 18 -1.63 15.75 6.20
CA LYS A 18 -2.17 15.38 7.51
C LYS A 18 -3.68 15.10 7.48
N SER A 19 -4.44 15.85 6.70
CA SER A 19 -5.88 15.65 6.54
C SER A 19 -6.27 14.29 5.93
N ASP A 20 -5.32 13.56 5.33
CA ASP A 20 -5.54 12.24 4.74
C ASP A 20 -5.51 11.11 5.78
N LEU A 21 -4.97 11.37 6.97
CA LEU A 21 -4.62 10.33 7.94
C LEU A 21 -5.79 9.39 8.26
N LYS A 22 -6.95 9.95 8.60
CA LYS A 22 -8.12 9.14 9.00
C LYS A 22 -8.63 8.28 7.84
N SER A 23 -8.63 8.82 6.63
CA SER A 23 -9.02 8.09 5.42
C SER A 23 -8.05 6.96 5.08
N ILE A 24 -6.75 7.20 5.27
CA ILE A 24 -5.71 6.17 5.07
C ILE A 24 -5.87 5.03 6.08
N ILE A 25 -6.04 5.35 7.36
CA ILE A 25 -6.23 4.34 8.41
C ILE A 25 -7.50 3.52 8.14
N PHE A 26 -8.59 4.20 7.78
CA PHE A 26 -9.83 3.52 7.42
C PHE A 26 -9.64 2.57 6.23
N LEU A 27 -9.01 3.05 5.16
CA LEU A 27 -8.71 2.25 3.96
C LEU A 27 -7.84 1.03 4.31
N PHE A 28 -6.79 1.23 5.10
CA PHE A 28 -5.91 0.15 5.56
C PHE A 28 -6.72 -0.93 6.29
N ARG A 29 -7.51 -0.54 7.28
CA ARG A 29 -8.32 -1.48 8.06
C ARG A 29 -9.33 -2.22 7.19
N GLU A 30 -10.08 -1.50 6.39
CA GLU A 30 -11.07 -2.10 5.48
C GLU A 30 -10.42 -3.08 4.50
N THR A 31 -9.25 -2.74 3.95
CA THR A 31 -8.55 -3.60 3.00
C THR A 31 -8.02 -4.87 3.67
N VAL A 32 -7.39 -4.75 4.84
CA VAL A 32 -6.89 -5.93 5.56
C VAL A 32 -8.05 -6.86 5.91
N HIS A 33 -9.16 -6.33 6.42
CA HIS A 33 -10.30 -7.13 6.85
C HIS A 33 -11.13 -7.71 5.69
N SER A 34 -11.08 -7.15 4.49
CA SER A 34 -11.88 -7.60 3.35
C SER A 34 -11.08 -8.30 2.26
N VAL A 35 -9.82 -7.91 2.02
CA VAL A 35 -8.99 -8.46 0.94
C VAL A 35 -7.94 -9.42 1.50
N ASN A 36 -7.13 -8.98 2.43
CA ASN A 36 -6.07 -9.81 3.03
C ASN A 36 -6.64 -10.98 3.84
N SER A 37 -7.83 -10.83 4.39
CA SER A 37 -8.53 -11.87 5.15
C SER A 37 -8.78 -13.17 4.37
N LYS A 38 -8.64 -13.15 3.05
CA LYS A 38 -8.70 -14.37 2.22
C LYS A 38 -7.51 -15.30 2.44
N ASP A 39 -6.36 -14.73 2.84
CA ASP A 39 -5.09 -15.44 2.96
C ASP A 39 -4.57 -15.51 4.39
N TYR A 40 -5.27 -14.90 5.34
CA TYR A 40 -4.90 -14.82 6.75
C TYR A 40 -6.10 -15.13 7.64
N THR A 41 -5.85 -15.65 8.85
CA THR A 41 -6.91 -15.97 9.80
C THR A 41 -7.55 -14.70 10.39
N GLN A 42 -8.73 -14.84 10.97
CA GLN A 42 -9.38 -13.73 11.67
C GLN A 42 -8.53 -13.19 12.82
N GLU A 43 -7.85 -14.07 13.55
CA GLU A 43 -6.93 -13.68 14.62
C GLU A 43 -5.77 -12.84 14.09
N GLN A 44 -5.15 -13.28 12.98
CA GLN A 44 -4.08 -12.54 12.32
C GLN A 44 -4.55 -11.16 11.85
N VAL A 45 -5.71 -11.10 11.22
CA VAL A 45 -6.28 -9.85 10.69
C VAL A 45 -6.56 -8.85 11.82
N LYS A 46 -7.09 -9.29 12.96
CA LYS A 46 -7.36 -8.43 14.13
C LYS A 46 -6.08 -7.84 14.72
N ILE A 47 -4.99 -8.60 14.71
CA ILE A 47 -3.69 -8.14 15.19
C ILE A 47 -3.06 -7.17 14.19
N TRP A 48 -3.16 -7.48 12.89
CA TRP A 48 -2.59 -6.68 11.81
C TRP A 48 -3.25 -5.30 11.71
N ALA A 49 -4.58 -5.27 11.73
CA ALA A 49 -5.36 -4.05 11.62
C ALA A 49 -6.39 -3.97 12.75
N PRO A 50 -5.94 -3.61 13.98
CA PRO A 50 -6.81 -3.53 15.16
C PRO A 50 -7.77 -2.34 15.07
N GLU A 51 -8.79 -2.33 15.92
CA GLU A 51 -9.75 -1.22 16.00
C GLU A 51 -9.09 0.09 16.41
N ASN A 52 -8.15 0.02 17.34
CA ASN A 52 -7.44 1.18 17.86
C ASN A 52 -6.04 1.24 17.26
N ILE A 53 -5.86 2.11 16.29
CA ILE A 53 -4.57 2.40 15.67
C ILE A 53 -4.06 3.71 16.25
N ASP A 54 -2.78 3.74 16.62
CA ASP A 54 -2.11 4.95 17.10
C ASP A 54 -1.96 5.95 15.94
N GLU A 55 -2.89 6.88 15.84
CA GLU A 55 -2.92 7.89 14.78
C GLU A 55 -1.66 8.76 14.77
N LYS A 56 -1.13 9.12 15.94
CA LYS A 56 0.07 9.94 16.04
C LYS A 56 1.28 9.23 15.45
N SER A 57 1.48 7.98 15.80
CA SER A 57 2.57 7.14 15.28
C SER A 57 2.44 6.98 13.76
N TRP A 58 1.25 6.72 13.27
CA TRP A 58 1.01 6.61 11.83
C TRP A 58 1.29 7.91 11.08
N HIS A 59 0.83 9.03 11.63
CA HIS A 59 1.09 10.34 11.02
C HIS A 59 2.59 10.62 10.90
N LEU A 60 3.35 10.41 11.98
CA LEU A 60 4.80 10.64 11.98
C LEU A 60 5.51 9.73 10.96
N SER A 61 5.10 8.48 10.86
CA SER A 61 5.63 7.53 9.88
C SER A 61 5.33 7.96 8.44
N LEU A 62 4.06 8.27 8.14
CA LEU A 62 3.65 8.70 6.81
C LEU A 62 4.31 10.01 6.39
N LEU A 63 4.51 10.93 7.34
CA LEU A 63 5.15 12.22 7.09
C LEU A 63 6.65 12.07 6.83
N SER A 64 7.34 11.17 7.53
CA SER A 64 8.78 10.94 7.38
C SER A 64 9.13 10.12 6.13
N HIS A 65 8.21 9.29 5.66
CA HIS A 65 8.37 8.51 4.43
C HIS A 65 7.96 9.33 3.19
N TYR A 66 8.40 8.87 2.02
CA TYR A 66 7.82 9.36 0.77
C TYR A 66 6.47 8.66 0.58
N THR A 67 5.41 9.40 0.83
CA THR A 67 4.05 8.85 0.86
C THR A 67 3.18 9.45 -0.22
N LEU A 68 2.54 8.59 -1.01
CA LEU A 68 1.63 8.97 -2.09
C LEU A 68 0.22 8.43 -1.82
N VAL A 69 -0.78 9.22 -2.18
CA VAL A 69 -2.19 8.83 -2.14
C VAL A 69 -2.80 8.90 -3.53
N ALA A 70 -3.64 7.92 -3.84
CA ALA A 70 -4.43 7.88 -5.07
C ALA A 70 -5.84 8.37 -4.76
N ILE A 71 -6.31 9.35 -5.53
CA ILE A 71 -7.60 10.02 -5.34
C ILE A 71 -8.51 9.75 -6.53
N ASP A 72 -9.72 9.30 -6.26
CA ASP A 72 -10.78 9.16 -7.26
C ASP A 72 -12.05 9.82 -6.72
N LYS A 73 -12.61 10.79 -7.46
CA LYS A 73 -13.82 11.53 -7.06
C LYS A 73 -13.71 12.06 -5.61
N GLU A 74 -12.60 12.73 -5.32
CA GLU A 74 -12.29 13.33 -4.00
C GLU A 74 -12.10 12.32 -2.87
N LYS A 75 -12.07 11.02 -3.18
CA LYS A 75 -11.92 9.94 -2.20
C LYS A 75 -10.54 9.29 -2.34
N ILE A 76 -9.89 9.02 -1.20
CA ILE A 76 -8.65 8.24 -1.19
C ILE A 76 -9.00 6.78 -1.44
N VAL A 77 -8.43 6.22 -2.52
CA VAL A 77 -8.68 4.84 -2.96
C VAL A 77 -7.44 3.96 -2.90
N GLY A 78 -6.30 4.52 -2.58
CA GLY A 78 -5.06 3.78 -2.40
C GLY A 78 -3.98 4.65 -1.82
N PHE A 79 -2.96 4.02 -1.23
CA PHE A 79 -1.75 4.73 -0.77
C PHE A 79 -0.55 3.79 -0.78
N VAL A 80 0.63 4.39 -0.80
CA VAL A 80 1.91 3.70 -0.71
C VAL A 80 2.90 4.58 0.01
N ASP A 81 3.78 4.01 0.82
CA ASP A 81 4.88 4.77 1.41
C ASP A 81 6.22 4.04 1.31
N LEU A 82 7.25 4.84 1.14
CA LEU A 82 8.63 4.41 0.92
C LEU A 82 9.53 5.02 1.98
N ASP A 83 10.26 4.18 2.70
CA ASP A 83 11.34 4.58 3.60
C ASP A 83 12.69 4.19 2.98
N LYS A 84 13.40 5.18 2.41
CA LYS A 84 14.65 4.97 1.64
C LYS A 84 14.44 4.03 0.47
N ASN A 85 14.76 2.74 0.60
CA ASN A 85 14.51 1.72 -0.42
C ASN A 85 13.54 0.63 0.03
N TYR A 86 12.87 0.83 1.18
CA TYR A 86 11.88 -0.10 1.73
C TYR A 86 10.46 0.40 1.45
N VAL A 87 9.71 -0.37 0.67
CA VAL A 87 8.27 -0.13 0.47
C VAL A 87 7.55 -0.70 1.69
N ASP A 88 7.07 0.19 2.56
CA ASP A 88 6.49 -0.20 3.84
C ASP A 88 5.03 -0.64 3.70
N ARG A 89 4.19 0.19 3.09
CA ARG A 89 2.75 -0.06 2.94
C ARG A 89 2.31 0.20 1.51
N LEU A 90 1.46 -0.68 1.00
CA LEU A 90 0.77 -0.50 -0.29
C LEU A 90 -0.62 -1.12 -0.16
N TYR A 91 -1.64 -0.29 -0.19
CA TYR A 91 -3.03 -0.72 -0.04
C TYR A 91 -3.91 0.00 -1.05
N VAL A 92 -4.83 -0.77 -1.66
CA VAL A 92 -5.85 -0.26 -2.59
C VAL A 92 -7.21 -0.71 -2.09
N ALA A 93 -8.18 0.20 -2.04
CA ALA A 93 -9.53 -0.08 -1.55
C ALA A 93 -10.16 -1.27 -2.29
N LYS A 94 -10.96 -2.04 -1.55
CA LYS A 94 -11.60 -3.28 -2.05
C LYS A 94 -12.30 -3.09 -3.39
N ASP A 95 -13.10 -2.03 -3.52
CA ASP A 95 -13.90 -1.78 -4.72
C ASP A 95 -13.09 -1.20 -5.89
N TYR A 96 -11.81 -0.92 -5.67
CA TYR A 96 -10.88 -0.37 -6.65
C TYR A 96 -9.75 -1.34 -7.02
N GLN A 97 -9.88 -2.62 -6.65
CA GLN A 97 -8.93 -3.66 -7.01
C GLN A 97 -8.93 -3.89 -8.53
N ARG A 98 -7.79 -4.30 -9.09
CA ARG A 98 -7.61 -4.64 -10.50
C ARG A 98 -7.87 -3.48 -11.48
N GLN A 99 -7.74 -2.23 -11.02
CA GLN A 99 -7.88 -1.03 -11.84
C GLN A 99 -6.53 -0.32 -12.06
N LYS A 100 -5.44 -1.04 -11.88
CA LYS A 100 -4.05 -0.55 -12.05
C LYS A 100 -3.65 0.59 -11.11
N ILE A 101 -4.36 0.79 -10.01
CA ILE A 101 -4.02 1.82 -9.01
C ILE A 101 -2.70 1.49 -8.33
N ALA A 102 -2.52 0.25 -7.86
CA ALA A 102 -1.25 -0.21 -7.28
C ALA A 102 -0.09 -0.08 -8.30
N THR A 103 -0.33 -0.41 -9.55
CA THR A 103 0.64 -0.25 -10.64
C THR A 103 1.09 1.20 -10.77
N ARG A 104 0.15 2.14 -10.83
CA ARG A 104 0.46 3.57 -10.95
C ARG A 104 1.18 4.13 -9.73
N LEU A 105 0.78 3.70 -8.53
CA LEU A 105 1.47 4.08 -7.29
C LEU A 105 2.92 3.57 -7.29
N MET A 106 3.13 2.30 -7.63
CA MET A 106 4.46 1.72 -7.67
C MET A 106 5.34 2.28 -8.79
N ASP A 107 4.77 2.66 -9.93
CA ASP A 107 5.52 3.34 -10.99
C ASP A 107 6.15 4.63 -10.45
N LYS A 108 5.39 5.42 -9.70
CA LYS A 108 5.90 6.65 -9.10
C LYS A 108 6.94 6.38 -8.01
N ILE A 109 6.72 5.37 -7.18
CA ILE A 109 7.67 4.97 -6.12
C ILE A 109 9.00 4.54 -6.72
N GLU A 110 8.99 3.67 -7.72
CA GLU A 110 10.21 3.19 -8.37
C GLU A 110 10.96 4.32 -9.08
N ASN A 111 10.25 5.19 -9.78
CA ASN A 111 10.86 6.37 -10.42
C ASN A 111 11.49 7.32 -9.39
N TYR A 112 10.80 7.59 -8.29
CA TYR A 112 11.34 8.41 -7.23
C TYR A 112 12.60 7.80 -6.61
N ALA A 113 12.54 6.52 -6.23
CA ALA A 113 13.67 5.82 -5.64
C ALA A 113 14.90 5.84 -6.55
N LYS A 114 14.70 5.62 -7.84
CA LYS A 114 15.76 5.67 -8.85
C LYS A 114 16.40 7.06 -8.93
N LYS A 115 15.58 8.11 -8.91
CA LYS A 115 16.08 9.50 -8.88
C LYS A 115 16.86 9.83 -7.61
N GLN A 116 16.52 9.18 -6.49
CA GLN A 116 17.25 9.33 -5.22
C GLN A 116 18.52 8.48 -5.15
N GLY A 117 18.89 7.77 -6.23
CA GLY A 117 20.11 6.96 -6.30
C GLY A 117 19.97 5.56 -5.74
N GLN A 118 18.76 5.10 -5.44
CA GLN A 118 18.54 3.72 -4.99
C GLN A 118 18.77 2.76 -6.17
N ILE A 119 19.48 1.66 -5.90
CA ILE A 119 19.75 0.63 -6.91
C ILE A 119 18.74 -0.51 -6.88
N SER A 120 18.04 -0.66 -5.76
CA SER A 120 16.98 -1.67 -5.60
C SER A 120 15.93 -1.20 -4.62
N LEU A 121 14.74 -1.77 -4.72
CA LEU A 121 13.67 -1.67 -3.72
C LEU A 121 13.40 -3.04 -3.14
N TYR A 122 13.04 -3.08 -1.87
CA TYR A 122 12.57 -4.30 -1.22
C TYR A 122 11.32 -4.03 -0.39
N SER A 123 10.59 -5.09 -0.10
CA SER A 123 9.40 -5.03 0.75
C SER A 123 9.18 -6.37 1.44
N HIS A 124 8.50 -6.34 2.58
CA HIS A 124 7.95 -7.53 3.22
C HIS A 124 6.52 -7.72 2.70
N VAL A 125 6.39 -8.58 1.70
CA VAL A 125 5.19 -8.71 0.89
C VAL A 125 4.26 -9.77 1.46
N SER A 126 2.98 -9.41 1.65
CA SER A 126 1.96 -10.35 2.11
C SER A 126 1.72 -11.49 1.12
N ILE A 127 1.13 -12.59 1.60
CA ILE A 127 0.66 -13.67 0.73
C ILE A 127 -0.26 -13.10 -0.36
N THR A 128 -1.15 -12.19 0.00
CA THR A 128 -2.14 -11.56 -0.89
C THR A 128 -1.48 -10.75 -2.01
N ALA A 129 -0.41 -10.04 -1.71
CA ALA A 129 0.25 -9.13 -2.66
C ALA A 129 1.37 -9.80 -3.47
N LYS A 130 1.77 -11.03 -3.13
CA LYS A 130 2.92 -11.71 -3.75
C LYS A 130 2.84 -11.72 -5.27
N LYS A 131 1.70 -12.11 -5.83
CA LYS A 131 1.53 -12.19 -7.29
C LYS A 131 1.71 -10.84 -7.96
N PHE A 132 1.17 -9.78 -7.39
CA PHE A 132 1.33 -8.42 -7.92
C PHE A 132 2.80 -8.03 -8.00
N PHE A 133 3.58 -8.27 -6.95
CA PHE A 133 5.01 -7.96 -6.93
C PHE A 133 5.81 -8.84 -7.90
N LEU A 134 5.50 -10.13 -8.00
CA LEU A 134 6.14 -11.01 -8.99
C LEU A 134 5.89 -10.51 -10.42
N ASP A 135 4.64 -10.17 -10.75
CA ASP A 135 4.28 -9.66 -12.07
C ASP A 135 4.97 -8.34 -12.40
N ARG A 136 5.37 -7.59 -11.38
CA ARG A 136 6.12 -6.33 -11.49
C ARG A 136 7.63 -6.52 -11.63
N GLY A 137 8.13 -7.75 -11.50
CA GLY A 137 9.55 -8.06 -11.63
C GLY A 137 10.30 -8.14 -10.30
N TYR A 138 9.60 -8.14 -9.17
CA TYR A 138 10.22 -8.43 -7.88
C TYR A 138 10.48 -9.93 -7.76
N ILE A 139 11.59 -10.29 -7.14
CA ILE A 139 11.96 -11.67 -6.86
C ILE A 139 11.83 -11.97 -5.38
N VAL A 140 11.49 -13.20 -5.02
CA VAL A 140 11.45 -13.66 -3.64
C VAL A 140 12.86 -13.99 -3.17
N ASN A 141 13.38 -13.23 -2.21
CA ASN A 141 14.66 -13.53 -1.57
C ASN A 141 14.50 -14.58 -0.48
N LYS A 142 13.43 -14.49 0.30
CA LYS A 142 13.07 -15.53 1.26
C LYS A 142 11.60 -15.44 1.67
N GLU A 143 11.07 -16.58 2.07
CA GLU A 143 9.83 -16.71 2.82
C GLU A 143 10.16 -16.59 4.31
N GLN A 144 9.34 -15.87 5.07
CA GLN A 144 9.58 -15.70 6.50
C GLN A 144 8.29 -15.70 7.29
N TYR A 145 8.44 -15.94 8.60
CA TYR A 145 7.37 -15.84 9.58
C TYR A 145 7.74 -14.75 10.58
N VAL A 146 6.89 -13.74 10.67
CA VAL A 146 7.07 -12.62 11.62
C VAL A 146 6.12 -12.83 12.78
N GLU A 147 6.64 -12.79 14.00
CA GLU A 147 5.86 -12.94 15.23
C GLU A 147 5.36 -11.57 15.71
N LYS A 148 4.05 -11.47 15.94
CA LYS A 148 3.42 -10.31 16.55
C LYS A 148 2.34 -10.80 17.52
N GLN A 149 2.44 -10.40 18.79
CA GLN A 149 1.53 -10.84 19.85
C GLN A 149 1.39 -12.37 19.92
N ASN A 150 2.52 -13.09 19.84
CA ASN A 150 2.63 -14.55 19.87
C ASN A 150 1.97 -15.27 18.67
N ILE A 151 1.59 -14.55 17.63
CA ILE A 151 1.03 -15.11 16.40
C ILE A 151 2.02 -14.93 15.25
N LEU A 152 2.23 -15.99 14.47
CA LEU A 152 3.13 -15.97 13.32
C LEU A 152 2.39 -15.49 12.07
N PHE A 153 3.04 -14.60 11.32
CA PHE A 153 2.56 -14.07 10.04
C PHE A 153 3.54 -14.46 8.95
N LYS A 154 3.05 -15.22 7.98
CA LYS A 154 3.84 -15.55 6.80
C LYS A 154 3.87 -14.37 5.84
N ASN A 155 5.06 -13.99 5.39
CA ASN A 155 5.25 -13.06 4.30
C ASN A 155 6.54 -13.38 3.52
N TYR A 156 6.86 -12.55 2.53
CA TYR A 156 8.00 -12.76 1.64
C TYR A 156 8.85 -11.50 1.59
N VAL A 157 10.15 -11.65 1.78
CA VAL A 157 11.09 -10.58 1.47
C VAL A 157 11.31 -10.59 -0.03
N MET A 158 10.86 -9.54 -0.70
CA MET A 158 10.95 -9.42 -2.17
C MET A 158 11.74 -8.18 -2.55
N GLU A 159 12.48 -8.27 -3.65
CA GLU A 159 13.38 -7.22 -4.12
C GLU A 159 13.31 -7.07 -5.62
N LYS A 160 13.49 -5.83 -6.10
CA LYS A 160 13.63 -5.51 -7.52
C LYS A 160 14.80 -4.55 -7.70
N PHE A 161 15.70 -4.87 -8.65
CA PHE A 161 16.74 -3.94 -9.07
C PHE A 161 16.15 -2.92 -10.05
N LEU A 162 16.54 -1.67 -9.84
CA LEU A 162 16.00 -0.54 -10.61
C LEU A 162 16.88 -0.22 -11.83
#